data_f55437d4c117d7167e6b8ab5a696240c
#
_entry.id   f55437d4c117d7167e6b8ab5a696240c
#
_cell.length_a   1.000
_cell.length_b   1.000
_cell.length_c   1.000
_cell.angle_alpha   90.00
_cell.angle_beta   90.00
_cell.angle_gamma   90.00
#
_symmetry.space_group_name_H-M   'P 1'
#
loop_
_entity.id
_entity.type
_entity.pdbx_description
1 polymer ?
#
loop_
_entity_poly.entity_id
_entity_poly.type
_entity_poly.pdbx_seq_one_letter_code
_entity_poly.pdbx_strand_id
1 'polypeptide(L)'
;MVMACDIRIASTEAMFGQPEVKLGIIPGYGGNLRLPRLIGKGMAKKLILTGSNLKADKALEYGLVEELVAPEELMPTAEKLAGKIAAVAPLAVMTAKRVINDCYDVDIKTGSAYEVQAFTGPFSTADKAEGMDAFLNKRAPEFQGK
;
A
#
# COMPACT_ATOMS: atom_id res chain seq x y z
N MET A 1 11.96 -0.67 -6.72
CA MET A 1 10.97 -1.78 -6.65
C MET A 1 10.09 -1.64 -5.40
N VAL A 2 10.60 -1.56 -4.17
CA VAL A 2 9.83 -1.45 -2.91
C VAL A 2 8.70 -0.42 -2.95
N MET A 3 8.97 0.80 -3.45
CA MET A 3 7.95 1.86 -3.57
C MET A 3 6.84 1.60 -4.61
N ALA A 4 6.89 0.50 -5.35
CA ALA A 4 5.84 0.08 -6.26
C ALA A 4 4.88 -0.95 -5.63
N CYS A 5 5.19 -1.41 -4.41
CA CYS A 5 4.32 -2.28 -3.64
C CYS A 5 3.26 -1.47 -2.88
N ASP A 6 2.12 -2.09 -2.63
CA ASP A 6 0.98 -1.44 -1.98
C ASP A 6 1.21 -1.22 -0.49
N ILE A 7 1.76 -2.22 0.21
CA ILE A 7 2.07 -2.20 1.63
C ILE A 7 3.52 -2.64 1.80
N ARG A 8 4.24 -1.99 2.69
CA ARG A 8 5.68 -2.19 2.90
C ARG A 8 5.96 -2.45 4.37
N ILE A 9 6.47 -3.64 4.66
CA ILE A 9 6.96 -4.02 5.98
C ILE A 9 8.48 -4.11 5.88
N ALA A 10 9.19 -3.59 6.84
CA ALA A 10 10.64 -3.63 6.85
C ALA A 10 11.22 -4.17 8.15
N SER A 11 12.41 -4.73 8.07
CA SER A 11 13.22 -5.07 9.24
C SER A 11 13.75 -3.79 9.90
N THR A 12 13.90 -3.80 11.21
CA THR A 12 14.54 -2.72 11.98
C THR A 12 15.98 -2.45 11.53
N GLU A 13 16.63 -3.39 10.84
CA GLU A 13 17.97 -3.26 10.29
C GLU A 13 17.99 -2.72 8.85
N ALA A 14 16.82 -2.52 8.23
CA ALA A 14 16.74 -2.08 6.84
C ALA A 14 17.28 -0.66 6.65
N MET A 15 17.86 -0.44 5.47
CA MET A 15 18.35 0.87 5.04
C MET A 15 17.84 1.16 3.63
N PHE A 16 17.38 2.36 3.41
CA PHE A 16 16.80 2.82 2.15
C PHE A 16 17.62 3.97 1.59
N GLY A 17 17.66 4.10 0.27
CA GLY A 17 18.37 5.19 -0.38
C GLY A 17 18.10 5.28 -1.87
N GLN A 18 18.43 6.46 -2.43
CA GLN A 18 18.42 6.75 -3.86
C GLN A 18 19.75 7.47 -4.19
N PRO A 19 20.88 6.72 -4.24
CA PRO A 19 22.22 7.31 -4.33
C PRO A 19 22.66 7.65 -5.76
N GLU A 20 21.79 7.54 -6.76
CA GLU A 20 22.09 7.63 -8.18
C GLU A 20 22.79 8.95 -8.56
N VAL A 21 22.49 10.05 -7.85
CA VAL A 21 23.17 11.34 -8.08
C VAL A 21 24.68 11.30 -7.82
N LYS A 22 25.15 10.38 -6.98
CA LYS A 22 26.58 10.16 -6.76
C LYS A 22 27.28 9.53 -7.97
N LEU A 23 26.50 8.98 -8.90
CA LEU A 23 26.98 8.42 -10.17
C LEU A 23 26.74 9.40 -11.35
N GLY A 24 26.28 10.62 -11.08
CA GLY A 24 25.97 11.61 -12.12
C GLY A 24 24.68 11.36 -12.90
N ILE A 25 23.79 10.51 -12.39
CA ILE A 25 22.47 10.22 -12.97
C ILE A 25 21.36 10.44 -11.96
N ILE A 26 20.11 10.50 -12.42
CA ILE A 26 18.93 10.61 -11.54
C ILE A 26 18.37 9.23 -11.21
N PRO A 27 17.65 9.08 -10.08
CA PRO A 27 16.89 7.86 -9.80
C PRO A 27 15.94 7.50 -10.94
N GLY A 28 16.11 6.29 -11.47
CA GLY A 28 15.21 5.71 -12.47
C GLY A 28 14.03 4.98 -11.82
N TYR A 29 13.32 4.18 -12.60
CA TYR A 29 12.26 3.28 -12.13
C TYR A 29 11.16 3.96 -11.27
N GLY A 30 10.92 5.24 -11.47
CA GLY A 30 9.92 6.03 -10.76
C GLY A 30 10.35 6.49 -9.36
N GLY A 31 11.64 6.44 -9.02
CA GLY A 31 12.16 6.93 -7.74
C GLY A 31 11.83 8.39 -7.50
N ASN A 32 12.05 9.25 -8.51
CA ASN A 32 11.72 10.68 -8.46
C ASN A 32 10.20 10.97 -8.38
N LEU A 33 9.35 10.00 -8.71
CA LEU A 33 7.89 10.16 -8.71
C LEU A 33 7.24 9.57 -7.45
N ARG A 34 7.65 8.36 -7.06
CA ARG A 34 7.03 7.65 -5.93
C ARG A 34 7.52 8.15 -4.58
N LEU A 35 8.84 8.38 -4.43
CA LEU A 35 9.39 8.79 -3.15
C LEU A 35 8.74 10.10 -2.64
N PRO A 36 8.61 11.19 -3.45
CA PRO A 36 7.96 12.41 -2.98
C PRO A 36 6.49 12.25 -2.60
N ARG A 37 5.80 11.28 -3.19
CA ARG A 37 4.40 10.97 -2.86
C ARG A 37 4.26 10.23 -1.53
N LEU A 38 5.26 9.44 -1.16
CA LEU A 38 5.28 8.68 0.09
C LEU A 38 5.74 9.53 1.28
N ILE A 39 6.86 10.25 1.15
CA ILE A 39 7.51 10.94 2.27
C ILE A 39 7.52 12.47 2.16
N GLY A 40 6.79 13.00 1.18
CA GLY A 40 6.74 14.44 0.93
C GLY A 40 7.95 14.96 0.13
N LYS A 41 7.73 16.07 -0.59
CA LYS A 41 8.70 16.64 -1.55
C LYS A 41 10.01 17.09 -0.88
N GLY A 42 9.94 17.65 0.34
CA GLY A 42 11.11 18.17 1.05
C GLY A 42 12.07 17.05 1.43
N MET A 43 11.57 16.01 2.10
CA MET A 43 12.38 14.87 2.53
C MET A 43 12.91 14.06 1.34
N ALA A 44 12.08 13.84 0.31
CA ALA A 44 12.53 13.17 -0.91
C ALA A 44 13.66 13.92 -1.59
N LYS A 45 13.57 15.26 -1.72
CA LYS A 45 14.67 16.09 -2.25
C LYS A 45 15.94 15.96 -1.40
N LYS A 46 15.80 16.03 -0.07
CA LYS A 46 16.95 15.86 0.83
C LYS A 46 17.67 14.54 0.57
N LEU A 47 16.94 13.42 0.50
CA LEU A 47 17.53 12.10 0.27
C LEU A 47 18.14 11.98 -1.14
N ILE A 48 17.37 12.33 -2.17
CA ILE A 48 17.80 12.16 -3.57
C ILE A 48 18.98 13.09 -3.90
N LEU A 49 18.89 14.38 -3.57
CA LEU A 49 19.91 15.35 -3.97
C LEU A 49 21.22 15.18 -3.21
N THR A 50 21.21 14.56 -2.03
CA THR A 50 22.41 14.23 -1.28
C THR A 50 22.89 12.79 -1.51
N GLY A 51 22.04 11.94 -2.08
CA GLY A 51 22.28 10.50 -2.17
C GLY A 51 22.43 9.84 -0.79
N SER A 52 21.81 10.41 0.24
CA SER A 52 21.90 9.91 1.61
C SER A 52 21.02 8.68 1.82
N ASN A 53 21.40 7.86 2.79
CA ASN A 53 20.60 6.73 3.24
C ASN A 53 19.61 7.15 4.33
N LEU A 54 18.51 6.41 4.41
CA LEU A 54 17.46 6.53 5.41
C LEU A 54 17.39 5.23 6.21
N LYS A 55 17.50 5.32 7.54
CA LYS A 55 17.37 4.18 8.44
C LYS A 55 15.91 3.77 8.58
N ALA A 56 15.67 2.54 9.01
CA ALA A 56 14.35 1.93 9.12
C ALA A 56 13.38 2.72 10.02
N ASP A 57 13.86 3.20 11.18
CA ASP A 57 13.08 4.02 12.11
C ASP A 57 12.54 5.30 11.46
N LYS A 58 13.38 5.99 10.70
CA LYS A 58 13.00 7.18 9.94
C LYS A 58 12.14 6.86 8.71
N ALA A 59 12.33 5.69 8.11
CA ALA A 59 11.47 5.23 7.03
C ALA A 59 10.02 5.03 7.51
N LEU A 60 9.82 4.49 8.71
CA LEU A 60 8.50 4.41 9.34
C LEU A 60 7.95 5.81 9.68
N GLU A 61 8.74 6.64 10.35
CA GLU A 61 8.35 8.00 10.77
C GLU A 61 7.86 8.84 9.57
N TYR A 62 8.49 8.69 8.40
CA TYR A 62 8.14 9.47 7.21
C TYR A 62 7.10 8.79 6.30
N GLY A 63 6.64 7.58 6.63
CA GLY A 63 5.66 6.86 5.84
C GLY A 63 6.22 6.18 4.57
N LEU A 64 7.52 5.90 4.54
CA LEU A 64 8.10 5.08 3.47
C LEU A 64 7.74 3.61 3.64
N VAL A 65 7.59 3.15 4.87
CA VAL A 65 7.10 1.81 5.23
C VAL A 65 6.00 1.94 6.27
N GLU A 66 5.09 0.96 6.30
CA GLU A 66 3.92 0.96 7.19
C GLU A 66 4.19 0.25 8.52
N GLU A 67 5.18 -0.65 8.56
CA GLU A 67 5.49 -1.41 9.77
C GLU A 67 6.97 -1.76 9.85
N LEU A 68 7.53 -1.77 11.08
CA LEU A 68 8.87 -2.27 11.38
C LEU A 68 8.78 -3.44 12.35
N VAL A 69 9.55 -4.47 12.05
CA VAL A 69 9.65 -5.68 12.86
C VAL A 69 11.11 -6.13 13.00
N ALA A 70 11.40 -7.02 13.94
CA ALA A 70 12.70 -7.68 13.99
C ALA A 70 12.95 -8.48 12.71
N PRO A 71 14.23 -8.68 12.30
CA PRO A 71 14.54 -9.38 11.05
C PRO A 71 13.88 -10.75 10.92
N GLU A 72 13.84 -11.52 11.99
CA GLU A 72 13.22 -12.86 12.08
C GLU A 72 11.69 -12.82 11.95
N GLU A 73 11.05 -11.71 12.30
CA GLU A 73 9.60 -11.51 12.24
C GLU A 73 9.10 -10.99 10.88
N LEU A 74 10.01 -10.65 9.96
CA LEU A 74 9.64 -10.01 8.69
C LEU A 74 8.69 -10.88 7.85
N MET A 75 9.07 -12.11 7.58
CA MET A 75 8.23 -13.03 6.81
C MET A 75 6.97 -13.46 7.56
N PRO A 76 7.04 -13.84 8.84
CA PRO A 76 5.83 -14.14 9.61
C PRO A 76 4.80 -13.00 9.63
N THR A 77 5.25 -11.75 9.77
CA THR A 77 4.36 -10.59 9.75
C THR A 77 3.75 -10.36 8.37
N ALA A 78 4.54 -10.48 7.32
CA ALA A 78 4.06 -10.35 5.94
C ALA A 78 3.02 -11.42 5.59
N GLU A 79 3.28 -12.68 5.95
CA GLU A 79 2.36 -13.80 5.76
C GLU A 79 1.06 -13.62 6.56
N LYS A 80 1.15 -13.17 7.80
CA LYS A 80 -0.01 -12.85 8.64
C LYS A 80 -0.88 -11.75 8.02
N LEU A 81 -0.25 -10.69 7.49
CA LEU A 81 -0.98 -9.62 6.80
C LEU A 81 -1.64 -10.13 5.50
N ALA A 82 -0.90 -10.89 4.70
CA ALA A 82 -1.41 -11.49 3.47
C ALA A 82 -2.60 -12.43 3.78
N GLY A 83 -2.51 -13.23 4.85
CA GLY A 83 -3.59 -14.08 5.32
C GLY A 83 -4.85 -13.29 5.70
N LYS A 84 -4.71 -12.16 6.39
CA LYS A 84 -5.84 -11.27 6.69
C LYS A 84 -6.51 -10.72 5.43
N ILE A 85 -5.73 -10.35 4.42
CA ILE A 85 -6.25 -9.85 3.14
C ILE A 85 -6.95 -10.99 2.37
N ALA A 86 -6.36 -12.18 2.37
CA ALA A 86 -6.93 -13.35 1.70
C ALA A 86 -8.22 -13.87 2.36
N ALA A 87 -8.45 -13.54 3.63
CA ALA A 87 -9.63 -13.98 4.38
C ALA A 87 -10.89 -13.11 4.15
N VAL A 88 -10.80 -12.03 3.39
CA VAL A 88 -11.93 -11.15 3.10
C VAL A 88 -12.34 -11.23 1.63
N ALA A 89 -13.54 -10.70 1.28
CA ALA A 89 -14.14 -10.81 -0.05
C ALA A 89 -13.19 -10.31 -1.17
N PRO A 90 -12.65 -11.18 -2.04
CA PRO A 90 -11.57 -10.81 -2.95
C PRO A 90 -11.99 -9.76 -3.99
N LEU A 91 -13.21 -9.81 -4.50
CA LEU A 91 -13.70 -8.80 -5.46
C LEU A 91 -13.82 -7.40 -4.81
N ALA A 92 -14.19 -7.35 -3.54
CA ALA A 92 -14.22 -6.09 -2.79
C ALA A 92 -12.81 -5.54 -2.56
N VAL A 93 -11.84 -6.38 -2.17
CA VAL A 93 -10.43 -6.00 -2.00
C VAL A 93 -9.85 -5.48 -3.31
N MET A 94 -10.05 -6.19 -4.41
CA MET A 94 -9.56 -5.77 -5.73
C MET A 94 -10.15 -4.43 -6.17
N THR A 95 -11.46 -4.23 -5.93
CA THR A 95 -12.14 -2.98 -6.26
C THR A 95 -11.63 -1.84 -5.39
N ALA A 96 -11.52 -2.04 -4.08
CA ALA A 96 -10.99 -1.03 -3.16
C ALA A 96 -9.55 -0.61 -3.54
N LYS A 97 -8.67 -1.59 -3.79
CA LYS A 97 -7.30 -1.32 -4.26
C LYS A 97 -7.30 -0.49 -5.55
N ARG A 98 -8.15 -0.86 -6.53
CA ARG A 98 -8.25 -0.13 -7.80
C ARG A 98 -8.70 1.31 -7.57
N VAL A 99 -9.77 1.53 -6.79
CA VAL A 99 -10.26 2.88 -6.48
C VAL A 99 -9.19 3.73 -5.81
N ILE A 100 -8.47 3.19 -4.82
CA ILE A 100 -7.38 3.90 -4.15
C ILE A 100 -6.30 4.31 -5.16
N ASN A 101 -5.88 3.41 -6.04
CA ASN A 101 -4.82 3.69 -7.02
C ASN A 101 -5.26 4.70 -8.08
N ASP A 102 -6.46 4.51 -8.66
CA ASP A 102 -6.96 5.32 -9.76
C ASP A 102 -7.36 6.74 -9.31
N CYS A 103 -7.78 6.88 -8.04
CA CYS A 103 -8.23 8.15 -7.49
C CYS A 103 -7.14 8.94 -6.75
N TYR A 104 -5.93 8.41 -6.61
CA TYR A 104 -4.87 9.06 -5.82
C TYR A 104 -4.42 10.42 -6.40
N ASP A 105 -4.36 10.54 -7.71
CA ASP A 105 -3.87 11.74 -8.40
C ASP A 105 -5.01 12.59 -9.05
N VAL A 106 -6.29 12.33 -8.69
CA VAL A 106 -7.43 13.09 -9.18
C VAL A 106 -8.03 13.99 -8.09
N ASP A 107 -8.84 15.00 -8.48
CA ASP A 107 -9.57 15.80 -7.50
C ASP A 107 -10.65 14.97 -6.80
N ILE A 108 -11.00 15.37 -5.57
CA ILE A 108 -11.92 14.62 -4.72
C ILE A 108 -13.32 14.44 -5.34
N LYS A 109 -13.79 15.39 -6.12
CA LYS A 109 -15.11 15.33 -6.78
C LYS A 109 -15.12 14.24 -7.85
N THR A 110 -14.09 14.21 -8.69
CA THR A 110 -13.90 13.18 -9.72
C THR A 110 -13.70 11.81 -9.08
N GLY A 111 -12.84 11.72 -8.06
CA GLY A 111 -12.60 10.49 -7.31
C GLY A 111 -13.88 9.95 -6.65
N SER A 112 -14.68 10.80 -6.02
CA SER A 112 -15.96 10.39 -5.41
C SER A 112 -16.97 9.87 -6.45
N ALA A 113 -17.04 10.47 -7.62
CA ALA A 113 -17.92 9.98 -8.68
C ALA A 113 -17.48 8.59 -9.18
N TYR A 114 -16.16 8.37 -9.32
CA TYR A 114 -15.60 7.07 -9.68
C TYR A 114 -15.87 6.02 -8.59
N GLU A 115 -15.66 6.36 -7.31
CA GLU A 115 -15.90 5.48 -6.17
C GLU A 115 -17.35 5.00 -6.11
N VAL A 116 -18.35 5.91 -6.30
CA VAL A 116 -19.76 5.56 -6.36
C VAL A 116 -20.04 4.54 -7.46
N GLN A 117 -19.45 4.71 -8.65
CA GLN A 117 -19.61 3.73 -9.73
C GLN A 117 -18.93 2.40 -9.41
N ALA A 118 -17.71 2.44 -8.86
CA ALA A 118 -16.98 1.23 -8.50
C ALA A 118 -17.67 0.43 -7.37
N PHE A 119 -18.35 1.11 -6.45
CA PHE A 119 -19.07 0.49 -5.33
C PHE A 119 -20.18 -0.47 -5.80
N THR A 120 -20.82 -0.19 -6.92
CA THR A 120 -21.95 -1.00 -7.42
C THR A 120 -21.54 -2.43 -7.81
N GLY A 121 -20.32 -2.62 -8.30
CA GLY A 121 -19.79 -3.93 -8.73
C GLY A 121 -19.79 -4.96 -7.59
N PRO A 122 -19.04 -4.74 -6.52
CA PRO A 122 -19.04 -5.63 -5.35
C PRO A 122 -20.43 -5.80 -4.70
N PHE A 123 -21.29 -4.81 -4.82
CA PHE A 123 -22.62 -4.86 -4.23
C PHE A 123 -23.54 -5.93 -4.83
N SER A 124 -23.31 -6.33 -6.07
CA SER A 124 -24.05 -7.38 -6.78
C SER A 124 -23.49 -8.79 -6.62
N THR A 125 -22.41 -8.96 -5.84
CA THR A 125 -21.73 -10.26 -5.68
C THR A 125 -22.41 -11.18 -4.67
N ALA A 126 -22.21 -12.49 -4.81
CA ALA A 126 -22.61 -13.46 -3.81
C ALA A 126 -21.85 -13.24 -2.49
N ASP A 127 -20.58 -12.84 -2.56
CA ASP A 127 -19.77 -12.54 -1.37
C ASP A 127 -20.34 -11.38 -0.55
N LYS A 128 -20.97 -10.37 -1.19
CA LYS A 128 -21.68 -9.32 -0.46
C LYS A 128 -22.88 -9.86 0.31
N ALA A 129 -23.67 -10.73 -0.31
CA ALA A 129 -24.82 -11.35 0.36
C ALA A 129 -24.35 -12.22 1.55
N GLU A 130 -23.33 -13.03 1.34
CA GLU A 130 -22.69 -13.86 2.37
C GLU A 130 -22.16 -12.99 3.52
N GLY A 131 -21.40 -11.94 3.22
CA GLY A 131 -20.83 -11.05 4.24
C GLY A 131 -21.91 -10.37 5.10
N MET A 132 -23.02 -9.94 4.50
CA MET A 132 -24.13 -9.35 5.23
C MET A 132 -24.85 -10.36 6.12
N ASP A 133 -25.12 -11.56 5.60
CA ASP A 133 -25.75 -12.64 6.37
C ASP A 133 -24.86 -13.09 7.53
N ALA A 134 -23.57 -13.30 7.27
CA ALA A 134 -22.60 -13.67 8.30
C ALA A 134 -22.52 -12.62 9.42
N PHE A 135 -22.52 -11.33 9.06
CA PHE A 135 -22.52 -10.23 10.02
C PHE A 135 -23.77 -10.22 10.91
N LEU A 136 -24.95 -10.36 10.32
CA LEU A 136 -26.23 -10.37 11.06
C LEU A 136 -26.34 -11.57 11.99
N ASN A 137 -25.82 -12.74 11.56
CA ASN A 137 -25.85 -13.98 12.31
C ASN A 137 -24.62 -14.19 13.22
N LYS A 138 -23.71 -13.21 13.31
CA LYS A 138 -22.50 -13.25 14.14
C LYS A 138 -21.65 -14.51 13.92
N ARG A 139 -21.51 -14.94 12.67
CA ARG A 139 -20.67 -16.05 12.22
C ARG A 139 -19.53 -15.57 11.33
N ALA A 140 -18.52 -16.40 11.13
CA ALA A 140 -17.50 -16.14 10.14
C ALA A 140 -18.08 -16.24 8.71
N PRO A 141 -17.73 -15.31 7.79
CA PRO A 141 -18.14 -15.42 6.40
C PRO A 141 -17.29 -16.44 5.62
N GLU A 142 -17.88 -17.02 4.56
CA GLU A 142 -17.21 -17.94 3.64
C GLU A 142 -17.20 -17.34 2.22
N PHE A 143 -16.24 -16.46 1.94
CA PHE A 143 -16.13 -15.79 0.66
C PHE A 143 -15.62 -16.70 -0.44
N GLN A 144 -16.16 -16.58 -1.64
CA GLN A 144 -15.87 -17.44 -2.80
C GLN A 144 -15.35 -16.67 -4.03
N GLY A 145 -15.29 -15.35 -3.97
CA GLY A 145 -14.82 -14.51 -5.08
C GLY A 145 -15.81 -14.39 -6.24
N LYS A 146 -17.11 -14.46 -5.98
CA LYS A 146 -18.15 -14.42 -7.03
C LYS A 146 -19.41 -13.70 -6.57
#